data_b2c3861b87a63ef2817af2434f32d7aa
#
_entry.id   b2c3861b87a63ef2817af2434f32d7aa
#
_cell.length_a   1.000
_cell.length_b   1.000
_cell.length_c   1.000
_cell.angle_alpha   90.00
_cell.angle_beta   90.00
_cell.angle_gamma   90.00
#
_symmetry.space_group_name_H-M   'P 1'
#
loop_
_entity.id
_entity.type
_entity.pdbx_description
1 polymer ?
#
loop_
_entity_poly.entity_id
_entity_poly.type
_entity_poly.pdbx_seq_one_letter_code
_entity_poly.pdbx_strand_id
1 'polypeptide(L)'
;MLDGDWCWAMDPFVVNDATKAMVMDNIHHLLNAFIQAPDLINIVFCWVMDEQEIIDDVLGGLMLKNVQVVNVSLMPSAEKLKRNITADIHAGIRTADAIPKAIARLPKYTTVNSTKLDTTALVPAQTAAMISKLSH
;
A
#
# COMPACT_ATOMS: atom_id res chain seq x y z
N MET A 1 7.62 2.53 -9.01
CA MET A 1 6.82 2.42 -7.78
C MET A 1 5.88 3.61 -7.70
N LEU A 2 4.62 3.38 -7.34
CA LEU A 2 3.63 4.40 -7.01
C LEU A 2 3.20 4.22 -5.55
N ASP A 3 3.25 5.29 -4.77
CA ASP A 3 2.64 5.35 -3.44
C ASP A 3 1.25 6.00 -3.57
N GLY A 4 0.22 5.34 -3.05
CA GLY A 4 -1.15 5.84 -3.11
C GLY A 4 -1.33 7.17 -2.38
N ASP A 5 -0.52 7.45 -1.36
CA ASP A 5 -0.57 8.72 -0.64
C ASP A 5 -0.12 9.91 -1.51
N TRP A 6 0.68 9.70 -2.55
CA TRP A 6 1.02 10.76 -3.50
C TRP A 6 -0.19 11.23 -4.31
N CYS A 7 -1.19 10.38 -4.48
CA CYS A 7 -2.44 10.73 -5.16
C CYS A 7 -3.36 11.64 -4.31
N TRP A 8 -3.04 11.81 -3.01
CA TRP A 8 -3.69 12.71 -2.05
C TRP A 8 -2.94 14.04 -1.87
N ALA A 9 -1.84 14.28 -2.57
CA ALA A 9 -1.02 15.48 -2.41
C ALA A 9 -1.82 16.74 -2.82
N MET A 10 -2.52 17.33 -1.85
CA MET A 10 -3.36 18.51 -2.04
C MET A 10 -3.25 19.45 -0.84
N ASP A 11 -3.46 20.74 -1.09
CA ASP A 11 -3.55 21.78 -0.06
C ASP A 11 -4.79 22.67 -0.35
N PRO A 12 -5.74 22.80 0.57
CA PRO A 12 -5.81 22.13 1.88
C PRO A 12 -6.06 20.61 1.74
N PHE A 13 -5.55 19.83 2.70
CA PHE A 13 -5.85 18.41 2.76
C PHE A 13 -7.30 18.17 3.22
N VAL A 14 -8.14 17.63 2.33
CA VAL A 14 -9.56 17.40 2.57
C VAL A 14 -9.90 15.95 2.25
N VAL A 15 -10.61 15.27 3.16
CA VAL A 15 -11.11 13.91 2.98
C VAL A 15 -12.62 13.92 3.01
N ASN A 16 -13.24 13.70 1.83
CA ASN A 16 -14.67 13.52 1.64
C ASN A 16 -14.91 12.59 0.44
N ASP A 17 -16.15 12.30 0.11
CA ASP A 17 -16.47 11.37 -0.97
C ASP A 17 -15.95 11.84 -2.34
N ALA A 18 -15.97 13.14 -2.60
CA ALA A 18 -15.47 13.70 -3.85
C ALA A 18 -13.94 13.55 -3.96
N THR A 19 -13.19 13.85 -2.88
CA THR A 19 -11.73 13.69 -2.88
C THR A 19 -11.31 12.23 -2.88
N LYS A 20 -12.05 11.33 -2.24
CA LYS A 20 -11.82 9.87 -2.34
C LYS A 20 -11.99 9.37 -3.78
N ALA A 21 -13.07 9.79 -4.46
CA ALA A 21 -13.28 9.45 -5.87
C ALA A 21 -12.14 9.99 -6.75
N MET A 22 -11.75 11.24 -6.56
CA MET A 22 -10.64 11.85 -7.29
C MET A 22 -9.32 11.09 -7.09
N VAL A 23 -9.02 10.67 -5.86
CA VAL A 23 -7.80 9.91 -5.56
C VAL A 23 -7.83 8.54 -6.24
N MET A 24 -8.97 7.85 -6.26
CA MET A 24 -9.11 6.58 -6.96
C MET A 24 -8.92 6.76 -8.47
N ASP A 25 -9.47 7.82 -9.06
CA ASP A 25 -9.26 8.16 -10.47
C ASP A 25 -7.78 8.43 -10.77
N ASN A 26 -7.08 9.16 -9.90
CA ASN A 26 -5.64 9.41 -10.02
C ASN A 26 -4.84 8.10 -9.99
N ILE A 27 -5.16 7.20 -9.04
CA ILE A 27 -4.52 5.88 -8.93
C ILE A 27 -4.73 5.07 -10.21
N HIS A 28 -5.98 4.97 -10.69
CA HIS A 28 -6.31 4.26 -11.92
C HIS A 28 -5.59 4.84 -13.13
N HIS A 29 -5.57 6.18 -13.26
CA HIS A 29 -4.90 6.85 -14.37
C HIS A 29 -3.41 6.52 -14.40
N LEU A 30 -2.71 6.69 -13.27
CA LEU A 30 -1.28 6.46 -13.18
C LEU A 30 -0.91 4.98 -13.38
N LEU A 31 -1.62 4.06 -12.72
CA LEU A 31 -1.34 2.63 -12.85
C LEU A 31 -1.62 2.14 -14.27
N ASN A 32 -2.71 2.58 -14.91
CA ASN A 32 -2.99 2.22 -16.29
C ASN A 32 -1.97 2.79 -17.26
N ALA A 33 -1.48 4.01 -17.03
CA ALA A 33 -0.38 4.58 -17.82
C ALA A 33 0.90 3.74 -17.69
N PHE A 34 1.24 3.27 -16.50
CA PHE A 34 2.37 2.37 -16.29
C PHE A 34 2.17 1.00 -16.94
N ILE A 35 0.96 0.41 -16.85
CA ILE A 35 0.64 -0.88 -17.48
C ILE A 35 0.79 -0.81 -19.00
N GLN A 36 0.47 0.32 -19.59
CA GLN A 36 0.58 0.53 -21.05
C GLN A 36 1.99 0.88 -21.51
N ALA A 37 2.89 1.27 -20.60
CA ALA A 37 4.25 1.64 -20.96
C ALA A 37 5.09 0.38 -21.29
N PRO A 38 5.58 0.22 -22.53
CA PRO A 38 6.20 -1.04 -22.98
C PRO A 38 7.52 -1.36 -22.27
N ASP A 39 8.18 -0.36 -21.70
CA ASP A 39 9.47 -0.51 -21.04
C ASP A 39 9.35 -0.85 -19.54
N LEU A 40 8.13 -0.85 -18.98
CA LEU A 40 7.89 -1.14 -17.58
C LEU A 40 7.51 -2.61 -17.40
N ILE A 41 8.45 -3.41 -16.91
CA ILE A 41 8.25 -4.85 -16.68
C ILE A 41 7.54 -5.10 -15.34
N ASN A 42 7.90 -4.33 -14.31
CA ASN A 42 7.34 -4.48 -12.96
C ASN A 42 6.80 -3.14 -12.44
N ILE A 43 5.58 -3.18 -11.92
CA ILE A 43 4.94 -2.05 -11.27
C ILE A 43 4.73 -2.42 -9.80
N VAL A 44 5.21 -1.56 -8.90
CA VAL A 44 4.97 -1.70 -7.46
C VAL A 44 4.02 -0.59 -7.04
N PHE A 45 2.88 -0.97 -6.52
CA PHE A 45 1.91 -0.06 -5.90
C PHE A 45 1.87 -0.32 -4.39
N CYS A 46 1.99 0.72 -3.60
CA CYS A 46 2.00 0.66 -2.14
C CYS A 46 0.95 1.62 -1.59
N TRP A 47 0.06 1.10 -0.76
CA TRP A 47 -0.96 1.91 -0.09
C TRP A 47 -1.52 1.18 1.14
N VAL A 48 -2.30 1.89 1.98
CA VAL A 48 -3.07 1.30 3.08
C VAL A 48 -4.35 0.72 2.52
N MET A 49 -4.39 -0.62 2.37
CA MET A 49 -5.54 -1.36 1.83
C MET A 49 -5.95 -2.44 2.84
N ASP A 50 -6.46 -2.00 3.98
CA ASP A 50 -6.83 -2.87 5.11
C ASP A 50 -8.26 -3.46 5.00
N GLU A 51 -8.97 -3.15 3.93
CA GLU A 51 -10.30 -3.66 3.59
C GLU A 51 -10.32 -4.20 2.17
N GLN A 52 -11.03 -5.31 1.95
CA GLN A 52 -11.09 -5.97 0.64
C GLN A 52 -11.67 -5.05 -0.44
N GLU A 53 -12.68 -4.25 -0.09
CA GLU A 53 -13.31 -3.30 -1.02
C GLU A 53 -12.29 -2.32 -1.62
N ILE A 54 -11.31 -1.84 -0.83
CA ILE A 54 -10.28 -0.93 -1.34
C ILE A 54 -9.41 -1.63 -2.40
N ILE A 55 -9.06 -2.89 -2.15
CA ILE A 55 -8.28 -3.69 -3.10
C ILE A 55 -9.09 -3.92 -4.38
N ASP A 56 -10.37 -4.28 -4.24
CA ASP A 56 -11.26 -4.55 -5.35
C ASP A 56 -11.50 -3.28 -6.19
N ASP A 57 -11.66 -2.13 -5.54
CA ASP A 57 -11.81 -0.83 -6.22
C ASP A 57 -10.54 -0.47 -7.01
N VAL A 58 -9.36 -0.63 -6.41
CA VAL A 58 -8.09 -0.39 -7.12
C VAL A 58 -7.98 -1.29 -8.33
N LEU A 59 -8.18 -2.60 -8.18
CA LEU A 59 -8.03 -3.57 -9.26
C LEU A 59 -9.12 -3.43 -10.32
N GLY A 60 -10.35 -3.07 -9.93
CA GLY A 60 -11.51 -2.96 -10.81
C GLY A 60 -11.36 -1.88 -11.90
N GLY A 61 -10.54 -0.86 -11.69
CA GLY A 61 -10.26 0.20 -12.67
C GLY A 61 -9.05 -0.05 -13.56
N LEU A 62 -8.35 -1.19 -13.41
CA LEU A 62 -7.10 -1.45 -14.13
C LEU A 62 -7.28 -2.34 -15.36
N MET A 63 -6.49 -2.04 -16.39
CA MET A 63 -6.41 -2.84 -17.63
C MET A 63 -5.47 -4.02 -17.45
N LEU A 64 -5.92 -5.06 -16.74
CA LEU A 64 -5.10 -6.20 -16.32
C LEU A 64 -4.93 -7.31 -17.36
N LYS A 65 -5.29 -7.09 -18.62
CA LYS A 65 -5.07 -8.11 -19.67
C LYS A 65 -3.58 -8.38 -19.81
N ASN A 66 -3.18 -9.63 -19.60
CA ASN A 66 -1.77 -10.10 -19.61
C ASN A 66 -0.90 -9.51 -18.47
N VAL A 67 -1.51 -9.04 -17.40
CA VAL A 67 -0.81 -8.57 -16.20
C VAL A 67 -0.98 -9.61 -15.10
N GLN A 68 0.14 -10.07 -14.54
CA GLN A 68 0.11 -10.86 -13.31
C GLN A 68 0.01 -9.92 -12.11
N VAL A 69 -1.00 -10.08 -11.30
CA VAL A 69 -1.19 -9.32 -10.07
C VAL A 69 -0.77 -10.17 -8.87
N VAL A 70 0.11 -9.64 -8.04
CA VAL A 70 0.51 -10.25 -6.76
C VAL A 70 0.15 -9.29 -5.65
N ASN A 71 -0.84 -9.65 -4.85
CA ASN A 71 -1.26 -8.87 -3.69
C ASN A 71 -0.57 -9.38 -2.42
N VAL A 72 0.13 -8.52 -1.70
CA VAL A 72 0.93 -8.87 -0.53
C VAL A 72 0.57 -7.95 0.63
N SER A 73 0.26 -8.56 1.80
CA SER A 73 0.12 -7.85 3.06
C SER A 73 1.35 -8.08 3.93
N LEU A 74 2.02 -7.00 4.30
CA LEU A 74 3.14 -7.05 5.25
C LEU A 74 2.58 -7.12 6.68
N MET A 75 2.92 -8.18 7.39
CA MET A 75 2.38 -8.50 8.71
C MET A 75 3.48 -8.46 9.78
N PRO A 76 3.90 -7.28 10.24
CA PRO A 76 4.80 -7.20 11.39
C PRO A 76 4.04 -7.50 12.69
N SER A 77 4.75 -7.89 13.75
CA SER A 77 4.16 -7.87 15.09
C SER A 77 3.77 -6.45 15.51
N ALA A 78 2.83 -6.33 16.44
CA ALA A 78 2.41 -5.02 16.95
C ALA A 78 3.58 -4.23 17.57
N GLU A 79 4.51 -4.92 18.27
CA GLU A 79 5.71 -4.29 18.82
C GLU A 79 6.65 -3.78 17.74
N LYS A 80 6.87 -4.56 16.67
CA LYS A 80 7.70 -4.14 15.53
C LYS A 80 7.09 -2.94 14.85
N LEU A 81 5.78 -2.95 14.59
CA LEU A 81 5.05 -1.85 13.98
C LEU A 81 5.16 -0.58 14.83
N LYS A 82 4.92 -0.69 16.13
CA LYS A 82 5.06 0.42 17.07
C LYS A 82 6.48 1.01 17.08
N ARG A 83 7.52 0.15 17.09
CA ARG A 83 8.91 0.64 17.03
C ARG A 83 9.21 1.40 15.74
N ASN A 84 8.75 0.88 14.60
CA ASN A 84 8.97 1.53 13.31
C ASN A 84 8.31 2.93 13.28
N ILE A 85 7.03 3.02 13.70
CA ILE A 85 6.30 4.29 13.73
C ILE A 85 6.92 5.26 14.75
N THR A 86 7.39 4.76 15.90
CA THR A 86 8.09 5.60 16.90
C THR A 86 9.36 6.21 16.31
N ALA A 87 10.12 5.46 15.51
CA ALA A 87 11.29 6.00 14.81
C ALA A 87 10.89 7.09 13.80
N ASP A 88 9.80 6.91 13.06
CA ASP A 88 9.27 7.93 12.14
C ASP A 88 8.81 9.20 12.88
N ILE A 89 8.21 9.05 14.07
CA ILE A 89 7.81 10.19 14.92
C ILE A 89 9.04 10.96 15.38
N HIS A 90 10.09 10.28 15.84
CA HIS A 90 11.34 10.93 16.24
C HIS A 90 12.05 11.63 15.07
N ALA A 91 11.88 11.11 13.87
CA ALA A 91 12.38 11.74 12.64
C ALA A 91 11.49 12.88 12.10
N GLY A 92 10.37 13.20 12.78
CA GLY A 92 9.43 14.23 12.34
C GLY A 92 8.58 13.86 11.12
N ILE A 93 8.56 12.59 10.73
CA ILE A 93 7.80 12.09 9.56
C ILE A 93 6.33 11.85 9.90
N ARG A 94 6.04 11.45 11.15
CA ARG A 94 4.69 11.11 11.61
C ARG A 94 4.38 11.77 12.94
N THR A 95 3.09 11.84 13.29
CA THR A 95 2.58 12.29 14.58
C THR A 95 2.21 11.09 15.48
N ALA A 96 2.11 11.32 16.78
CA ALA A 96 1.91 10.24 17.78
C ALA A 96 0.60 9.46 17.59
N ASP A 97 -0.43 10.08 16.98
CA ASP A 97 -1.72 9.46 16.69
C ASP A 97 -1.63 8.36 15.60
N ALA A 98 -0.52 8.27 14.87
CA ALA A 98 -0.28 7.20 13.89
C ALA A 98 -0.19 5.81 14.54
N ILE A 99 0.33 5.71 15.78
CA ILE A 99 0.50 4.43 16.47
C ILE A 99 -0.83 3.72 16.72
N PRO A 100 -1.81 4.31 17.44
CA PRO A 100 -3.08 3.62 17.70
C PRO A 100 -3.85 3.32 16.41
N LYS A 101 -3.78 4.18 15.40
CA LYS A 101 -4.41 3.95 14.11
C LYS A 101 -3.83 2.74 13.38
N ALA A 102 -2.51 2.61 13.35
CA ALA A 102 -1.83 1.49 12.70
C ALA A 102 -2.07 0.16 13.42
N ILE A 103 -2.01 0.16 14.75
CA ILE A 103 -2.30 -1.04 15.57
C ILE A 103 -3.74 -1.50 15.37
N ALA A 104 -4.72 -0.59 15.34
CA ALA A 104 -6.12 -0.93 15.11
C ALA A 104 -6.38 -1.55 13.72
N ARG A 105 -5.58 -1.18 12.69
CA ARG A 105 -5.69 -1.72 11.33
C ARG A 105 -5.05 -3.10 11.18
N LEU A 106 -4.04 -3.42 11.98
CA LEU A 106 -3.26 -4.64 11.80
C LEU A 106 -4.11 -5.93 11.74
N PRO A 107 -5.13 -6.16 12.60
CA PRO A 107 -5.99 -7.33 12.50
C PRO A 107 -6.81 -7.39 11.20
N LYS A 108 -7.19 -6.27 10.61
CA LYS A 108 -8.00 -6.22 9.39
C LYS A 108 -7.29 -6.89 8.20
N TYR A 109 -5.96 -6.78 8.12
CA TYR A 109 -5.18 -7.42 7.06
C TYR A 109 -5.27 -8.94 7.06
N THR A 110 -5.70 -9.57 8.14
CA THR A 110 -5.87 -11.03 8.19
C THR A 110 -6.98 -11.52 7.26
N THR A 111 -7.99 -10.70 6.99
CA THR A 111 -9.18 -11.04 6.21
C THR A 111 -9.10 -10.67 4.73
N VAL A 112 -8.20 -9.76 4.35
CA VAL A 112 -8.06 -9.38 2.94
C VAL A 112 -7.42 -10.50 2.10
N ASN A 113 -7.82 -10.62 0.84
CA ASN A 113 -7.27 -11.61 -0.08
C ASN A 113 -5.87 -11.18 -0.57
N SER A 114 -4.85 -11.65 0.13
CA SER A 114 -3.44 -11.36 -0.15
C SER A 114 -2.54 -12.43 0.41
N THR A 115 -1.32 -12.53 -0.12
CA THR A 115 -0.23 -13.31 0.50
C THR A 115 0.24 -12.58 1.76
N LYS A 116 0.12 -13.24 2.92
CA LYS A 116 0.57 -12.69 4.21
C LYS A 116 2.06 -12.94 4.37
N LEU A 117 2.84 -11.86 4.52
CA LEU A 117 4.27 -11.93 4.72
C LEU A 117 4.61 -11.43 6.12
N ASP A 118 5.01 -12.34 7.02
CA ASP A 118 5.50 -11.95 8.34
C ASP A 118 6.83 -11.20 8.20
N THR A 119 6.83 -9.93 8.59
CA THR A 119 7.99 -9.06 8.52
C THR A 119 8.59 -8.71 9.88
N THR A 120 8.16 -9.39 10.95
CA THR A 120 8.56 -9.09 12.32
C THR A 120 10.07 -9.10 12.52
N ALA A 121 10.76 -10.11 11.97
CA ALA A 121 12.21 -10.27 12.08
C ALA A 121 12.99 -9.75 10.86
N LEU A 122 12.30 -9.25 9.83
CA LEU A 122 12.92 -8.85 8.58
C LEU A 122 13.34 -7.38 8.57
N VAL A 123 14.43 -7.11 7.83
CA VAL A 123 14.78 -5.76 7.41
C VAL A 123 14.19 -5.47 6.02
N PRO A 124 14.05 -4.18 5.61
CA PRO A 124 13.41 -3.82 4.35
C PRO A 124 13.97 -4.55 3.12
N ALA A 125 15.28 -4.71 3.02
CA ALA A 125 15.93 -5.41 1.89
C ALA A 125 15.54 -6.90 1.80
N GLN A 126 15.40 -7.58 2.95
CA GLN A 126 14.95 -8.96 3.00
C GLN A 126 13.48 -9.08 2.59
N THR A 127 12.64 -8.17 3.07
CA THR A 127 11.23 -8.09 2.69
C THR A 127 11.08 -7.89 1.17
N ALA A 128 11.82 -6.95 0.60
CA ALA A 128 11.82 -6.70 -0.85
C ALA A 128 12.24 -7.93 -1.66
N ALA A 129 13.31 -8.64 -1.21
CA ALA A 129 13.76 -9.87 -1.86
C ALA A 129 12.72 -11.00 -1.81
N MET A 130 11.94 -11.09 -0.71
CA MET A 130 10.85 -12.07 -0.62
C MET A 130 9.67 -11.72 -1.53
N ILE A 131 9.28 -10.44 -1.61
CA ILE A 131 8.23 -9.98 -2.52
C ILE A 131 8.62 -10.27 -3.97
N SER A 132 9.86 -9.96 -4.35
CA SER A 132 10.37 -10.22 -5.71
C SER A 132 10.24 -11.68 -6.13
N LYS A 133 10.39 -12.64 -5.21
CA LYS A 133 10.22 -14.07 -5.50
C LYS A 133 8.76 -14.49 -5.73
N LEU A 134 7.80 -13.70 -5.27
CA LEU A 134 6.38 -14.00 -5.48
C LEU A 134 5.90 -13.61 -6.89
N SER A 135 6.64 -12.75 -7.58
CA SER A 135 6.30 -12.23 -8.92
C SER A 135 7.04 -12.97 -10.06
N HIS A 136 7.76 -14.01 -9.71
CA HIS A 136 8.47 -14.90 -10.63
C HIS A 136 8.15 -16.36 -10.28
#